data_0d0108f4ea9015356bdcbc90c0faf72e
#
_entry.id   0d0108f4ea9015356bdcbc90c0faf72e
#
_cell.length_a   1.000
_cell.length_b   1.000
_cell.length_c   1.000
_cell.angle_alpha   90.00
_cell.angle_beta   90.00
_cell.angle_gamma   90.00
#
_symmetry.space_group_name_H-M   'P 1'
#
loop_
_entity.id
_entity.type
_entity.pdbx_description
1 polymer ?
#
loop_
_entity_poly.entity_id
_entity_poly.type
_entity_poly.pdbx_seq_one_letter_code
_entity_poly.pdbx_strand_id
1 'polypeptide(L)'
;MALAVSTDLLTWTRLGLVRYATEGCLYDLNQCGSKDAVIFPGVVQDPRGRPALAILHRPTYAVTYYCDCFETILPPGGRDHPENIWISYVPLERARADPRELAHVEGHRVLLAPRADWESLKVGAGAPPVRLPYGWLLLYHGVAPVAGSNPPAVRYSAGAAVLDLEQPATVLYRTPRPILTPETPPEQAGVVPHVVFPTATDRRAGHRLDL
;
A
#
# COMPACT_ATOMS: atom_id res chain seq x y z
N MET A 1 -12.52 -1.98 -0.12
CA MET A 1 -11.76 -2.43 -1.31
C MET A 1 -12.56 -3.53 -2.00
N ALA A 2 -12.59 -3.56 -3.35
CA ALA A 2 -13.25 -4.60 -4.14
C ALA A 2 -12.24 -5.19 -5.13
N LEU A 3 -12.42 -6.45 -5.50
CA LEU A 3 -11.54 -7.19 -6.39
C LEU A 3 -12.30 -7.69 -7.62
N ALA A 4 -11.65 -7.64 -8.78
CA ALA A 4 -12.08 -8.25 -10.02
C ALA A 4 -10.88 -8.89 -10.71
N VAL A 5 -11.12 -9.92 -11.51
CA VAL A 5 -10.08 -10.62 -12.28
C VAL A 5 -10.46 -10.65 -13.75
N SER A 6 -9.45 -10.70 -14.61
CA SER A 6 -9.57 -10.86 -16.04
C SER A 6 -8.42 -11.72 -16.57
N THR A 7 -8.67 -12.47 -17.63
CA THR A 7 -7.66 -13.24 -18.38
C THR A 7 -7.30 -12.61 -19.71
N ASP A 8 -8.08 -11.63 -20.16
CA ASP A 8 -7.93 -10.98 -21.48
C ASP A 8 -7.87 -9.44 -21.39
N LEU A 9 -8.00 -8.87 -20.17
CA LEU A 9 -8.08 -7.44 -19.86
C LEU A 9 -9.29 -6.71 -20.47
N LEU A 10 -10.19 -7.43 -21.13
CA LEU A 10 -11.40 -6.91 -21.76
C LEU A 10 -12.64 -7.31 -20.96
N THR A 11 -12.68 -8.56 -20.52
CA THR A 11 -13.80 -9.13 -19.75
C THR A 11 -13.38 -9.28 -18.30
N TRP A 12 -14.17 -8.74 -17.37
CA TRP A 12 -13.86 -8.74 -15.95
C TRP A 12 -14.90 -9.47 -15.12
N THR A 13 -14.45 -10.40 -14.28
CA THR A 13 -15.27 -11.08 -13.27
C THR A 13 -15.07 -10.46 -11.92
N ARG A 14 -16.14 -9.93 -11.31
CA ARG A 14 -16.09 -9.39 -9.95
C ARG A 14 -16.03 -10.53 -8.94
N LEU A 15 -15.03 -10.47 -8.05
CA LEU A 15 -14.87 -11.42 -6.93
C LEU A 15 -15.55 -10.92 -5.65
N GLY A 16 -15.91 -9.64 -5.59
CA GLY A 16 -16.61 -9.03 -4.46
C GLY A 16 -15.73 -8.10 -3.61
N LEU A 17 -16.19 -7.82 -2.41
CA LEU A 17 -15.45 -7.02 -1.42
C LEU A 17 -14.38 -7.88 -0.77
N VAL A 18 -13.20 -7.29 -0.59
CA VAL A 18 -12.13 -7.93 0.18
C VAL A 18 -12.57 -8.01 1.65
N ARG A 19 -12.43 -9.19 2.22
CA ARG A 19 -12.71 -9.52 3.61
C ARG A 19 -11.41 -9.84 4.33
N TYR A 20 -11.24 -9.22 5.48
CA TYR A 20 -10.10 -9.37 6.35
C TYR A 20 -10.43 -10.35 7.45
N ALA A 21 -9.63 -11.41 7.62
CA ALA A 21 -9.76 -12.31 8.75
C ALA A 21 -9.55 -11.51 10.06
N THR A 22 -10.40 -11.72 11.03
CA THR A 22 -10.30 -11.03 12.34
C THR A 22 -9.44 -11.78 13.33
N GLU A 23 -9.16 -13.05 13.07
CA GLU A 23 -8.39 -13.92 13.94
C GLU A 23 -6.94 -13.46 14.07
N GLY A 24 -6.49 -13.23 15.30
CA GLY A 24 -5.14 -12.72 15.60
C GLY A 24 -4.91 -11.24 15.24
N CYS A 25 -5.95 -10.52 14.83
CA CYS A 25 -5.89 -9.08 14.58
C CYS A 25 -6.56 -8.33 15.73
N LEU A 26 -5.87 -7.29 16.24
CA LEU A 26 -6.42 -6.43 17.30
C LEU A 26 -7.56 -5.54 16.81
N TYR A 27 -7.74 -5.43 15.49
CA TYR A 27 -8.76 -4.59 14.85
C TYR A 27 -9.50 -5.36 13.78
N ASP A 28 -10.77 -5.07 13.64
CA ASP A 28 -11.55 -5.51 12.50
C ASP A 28 -11.34 -4.55 11.32
N LEU A 29 -10.40 -4.89 10.43
CA LEU A 29 -10.12 -4.11 9.22
C LEU A 29 -11.32 -4.05 8.25
N ASN A 30 -12.37 -4.88 8.46
CA ASN A 30 -13.60 -4.80 7.69
C ASN A 30 -14.44 -3.56 8.02
N GLN A 31 -14.20 -2.93 9.17
CA GLN A 31 -14.86 -1.69 9.59
C GLN A 31 -14.21 -0.44 9.01
N CYS A 32 -13.06 -0.57 8.35
CA CYS A 32 -12.30 0.55 7.81
C CYS A 32 -12.38 0.61 6.29
N GLY A 33 -12.35 1.81 5.72
CA GLY A 33 -12.00 2.00 4.32
C GLY A 33 -10.59 1.47 4.04
N SER A 34 -10.31 0.99 2.83
CA SER A 34 -8.97 0.58 2.43
C SER A 34 -8.71 0.96 0.99
N LYS A 35 -7.52 1.47 0.70
CA LYS A 35 -7.10 1.94 -0.62
C LYS A 35 -5.61 1.67 -0.86
N ASP A 36 -5.06 2.15 -1.97
CA ASP A 36 -3.66 1.97 -2.39
C ASP A 36 -3.28 0.48 -2.40
N ALA A 37 -4.19 -0.36 -2.93
CA ALA A 37 -4.03 -1.79 -2.94
C ALA A 37 -3.24 -2.25 -4.16
N VAL A 38 -2.17 -3.03 -3.91
CA VAL A 38 -1.38 -3.68 -4.96
C VAL A 38 -1.07 -5.11 -4.57
N ILE A 39 -1.04 -6.00 -5.55
CA ILE A 39 -0.73 -7.42 -5.36
C ILE A 39 0.71 -7.68 -5.82
N PHE A 40 1.44 -8.51 -5.07
CA PHE A 40 2.75 -9.00 -5.50
C PHE A 40 2.60 -9.85 -6.75
N PRO A 41 3.43 -9.63 -7.79
CA PRO A 41 3.35 -10.40 -9.05
C PRO A 41 3.98 -11.79 -8.95
N GLY A 42 4.19 -12.30 -7.74
CA GLY A 42 4.79 -13.62 -7.49
C GLY A 42 4.40 -14.19 -6.14
N VAL A 43 4.66 -15.48 -6.00
CA VAL A 43 4.43 -16.20 -4.74
C VAL A 43 5.51 -15.82 -3.73
N VAL A 44 5.08 -15.62 -2.49
CA VAL A 44 5.91 -15.32 -1.33
C VAL A 44 5.52 -16.25 -0.18
N GLN A 45 6.17 -16.14 0.96
CA GLN A 45 5.77 -16.86 2.17
C GLN A 45 4.93 -15.95 3.07
N ASP A 46 3.85 -16.50 3.60
CA ASP A 46 3.09 -15.84 4.67
C ASP A 46 3.84 -15.93 6.02
N PRO A 47 3.35 -15.28 7.09
CA PRO A 47 3.99 -15.33 8.40
C PRO A 47 4.14 -16.74 9.02
N ARG A 48 3.42 -17.75 8.48
CA ARG A 48 3.50 -19.16 8.90
C ARG A 48 4.44 -19.96 7.99
N GLY A 49 5.11 -19.32 7.01
CA GLY A 49 6.00 -19.97 6.05
C GLY A 49 5.27 -20.72 4.93
N ARG A 50 3.96 -20.49 4.72
CA ARG A 50 3.19 -21.12 3.64
C ARG A 50 3.29 -20.31 2.37
N PRO A 51 3.34 -20.95 1.18
CA PRO A 51 3.22 -20.23 -0.09
C PRO A 51 1.92 -19.41 -0.14
N ALA A 52 2.03 -18.13 -0.50
CA ALA A 52 0.92 -17.20 -0.51
C ALA A 52 1.08 -16.12 -1.59
N LEU A 53 -0.02 -15.47 -1.93
CA LEU A 53 -0.03 -14.19 -2.61
C LEU A 53 -0.11 -13.09 -1.56
N ALA A 54 0.72 -12.07 -1.69
CA ALA A 54 0.69 -10.92 -0.78
C ALA A 54 -0.01 -9.72 -1.43
N ILE A 55 -0.72 -8.96 -0.60
CA ILE A 55 -1.43 -7.75 -0.98
C ILE A 55 -0.96 -6.63 -0.04
N LEU A 56 -0.49 -5.53 -0.61
CA LEU A 56 -0.29 -4.29 0.13
C LEU A 56 -1.57 -3.48 0.07
N HIS A 57 -1.90 -2.79 1.14
CA HIS A 57 -3.05 -1.91 1.20
C HIS A 57 -2.88 -0.89 2.33
N ARG A 58 -3.70 0.14 2.32
CA ARG A 58 -3.71 1.17 3.36
C ARG A 58 -5.11 1.32 3.94
N PRO A 59 -5.36 0.77 5.14
CA PRO A 59 -6.58 1.04 5.88
C PRO A 59 -6.67 2.54 6.19
N THR A 60 -7.87 3.09 6.08
CA THR A 60 -8.18 4.47 6.48
C THR A 60 -9.04 4.42 7.72
N TYR A 61 -8.46 4.82 8.82
CA TYR A 61 -9.14 4.81 10.13
C TYR A 61 -10.00 6.04 10.38
N ALA A 62 -9.93 7.06 9.51
CA ALA A 62 -10.81 8.21 9.57
C ALA A 62 -12.21 7.81 9.13
N VAL A 63 -13.09 7.62 10.09
CA VAL A 63 -14.50 7.41 9.83
C VAL A 63 -15.16 8.73 9.48
N THR A 64 -15.62 8.81 8.23
CA THR A 64 -16.69 9.63 7.67
C THR A 64 -16.59 11.15 7.72
N TYR A 65 -16.51 11.71 6.53
CA TYR A 65 -16.81 13.11 6.19
C TYR A 65 -18.33 13.46 6.27
N TYR A 66 -19.19 12.62 6.86
CA TYR A 66 -20.64 12.77 6.73
C TYR A 66 -21.44 12.89 8.02
N CYS A 67 -20.82 12.87 9.19
CA CYS A 67 -21.50 13.20 10.43
C CYS A 67 -20.52 13.80 11.46
N ASP A 68 -21.03 14.68 12.32
CA ASP A 68 -20.26 15.37 13.37
C ASP A 68 -19.83 14.47 14.54
N CYS A 69 -19.94 13.16 14.41
CA CYS A 69 -19.54 12.18 15.40
C CYS A 69 -18.31 11.41 14.92
N PHE A 70 -17.14 11.94 15.24
CA PHE A 70 -15.85 11.28 14.97
C PHE A 70 -15.48 10.35 16.12
N GLU A 71 -15.82 9.09 16.06
CA GLU A 71 -15.06 8.06 16.76
C GLU A 71 -13.99 7.51 15.80
N THR A 72 -12.77 7.95 16.00
CA THR A 72 -11.62 7.40 15.29
C THR A 72 -11.31 6.04 15.89
N ILE A 73 -11.65 4.96 15.20
CA ILE A 73 -11.20 3.61 15.54
C ILE A 73 -9.72 3.53 15.17
N LEU A 74 -8.85 4.03 16.07
CA LEU A 74 -7.41 3.92 15.88
C LEU A 74 -6.90 2.65 16.54
N PRO A 75 -5.98 1.93 15.86
CA PRO A 75 -5.22 0.87 16.48
C PRO A 75 -4.43 1.40 17.71
N PRO A 76 -4.24 0.61 18.80
CA PRO A 76 -3.28 0.94 19.84
C PRO A 76 -1.91 1.22 19.22
N GLY A 77 -1.32 2.39 19.50
CA GLY A 77 -0.11 2.89 18.82
C GLY A 77 -0.35 3.56 17.46
N GLY A 78 -1.57 3.56 16.93
CA GLY A 78 -1.90 4.20 15.66
C GLY A 78 -2.27 5.69 15.76
N ARG A 79 -2.28 6.26 16.95
CA ARG A 79 -2.67 7.67 17.15
C ARG A 79 -1.74 8.66 16.45
N ASP A 80 -0.46 8.32 16.36
CA ASP A 80 0.55 9.22 15.78
C ASP A 80 0.70 9.03 14.27
N HIS A 81 0.28 7.85 13.71
CA HIS A 81 0.42 7.52 12.30
C HIS A 81 -0.78 6.71 11.80
N PRO A 82 -1.91 7.37 11.50
CA PRO A 82 -3.16 6.68 11.22
C PRO A 82 -3.20 5.94 9.87
N GLU A 83 -2.38 6.29 8.91
CA GLU A 83 -2.42 5.72 7.56
C GLU A 83 -1.07 5.09 7.18
N ASN A 84 -0.95 3.79 7.43
CA ASN A 84 0.24 2.97 7.20
C ASN A 84 0.03 2.04 6.00
N ILE A 85 1.12 1.59 5.37
CA ILE A 85 1.07 0.45 4.45
C ILE A 85 1.00 -0.84 5.27
N TRP A 86 -0.02 -1.63 5.03
CA TRP A 86 -0.20 -2.97 5.57
C TRP A 86 0.10 -4.01 4.52
N ILE A 87 0.50 -5.20 4.96
CA ILE A 87 0.61 -6.40 4.15
C ILE A 87 -0.35 -7.46 4.68
N SER A 88 -1.02 -8.13 3.75
CA SER A 88 -1.97 -9.21 4.01
C SER A 88 -1.72 -10.33 3.01
N TYR A 89 -2.21 -11.53 3.29
CA TYR A 89 -1.88 -12.71 2.50
C TYR A 89 -3.13 -13.50 2.14
N VAL A 90 -3.04 -14.19 1.00
CA VAL A 90 -3.97 -15.25 0.60
C VAL A 90 -3.15 -16.52 0.41
N PRO A 91 -3.38 -17.61 1.17
CA PRO A 91 -2.72 -18.89 0.94
C PRO A 91 -2.89 -19.35 -0.51
N LEU A 92 -1.79 -19.73 -1.16
CA LEU A 92 -1.76 -20.04 -2.59
C LEU A 92 -2.68 -21.21 -2.95
N GLU A 93 -2.76 -22.23 -2.08
CA GLU A 93 -3.66 -23.38 -2.29
C GLU A 93 -5.12 -22.96 -2.34
N ARG A 94 -5.54 -22.01 -1.48
CA ARG A 94 -6.92 -21.49 -1.47
C ARG A 94 -7.21 -20.70 -2.74
N ALA A 95 -6.28 -19.82 -3.15
CA ALA A 95 -6.43 -19.03 -4.38
C ALA A 95 -6.48 -19.92 -5.63
N ARG A 96 -5.78 -21.08 -5.63
CA ARG A 96 -5.82 -22.06 -6.73
C ARG A 96 -7.10 -22.88 -6.76
N ALA A 97 -7.65 -23.20 -5.59
CA ALA A 97 -8.88 -23.97 -5.47
C ALA A 97 -10.10 -23.16 -5.91
N ASP A 98 -10.18 -21.89 -5.53
CA ASP A 98 -11.22 -20.96 -5.94
C ASP A 98 -10.65 -19.53 -6.04
N PRO A 99 -10.68 -18.91 -7.23
CA PRO A 99 -10.25 -17.52 -7.41
C PRO A 99 -10.99 -16.51 -6.51
N ARG A 100 -12.20 -16.83 -6.02
CA ARG A 100 -12.93 -15.98 -5.08
C ARG A 100 -12.20 -15.83 -3.74
N GLU A 101 -11.36 -16.79 -3.38
CA GLU A 101 -10.53 -16.75 -2.18
C GLU A 101 -9.49 -15.63 -2.22
N LEU A 102 -9.17 -15.07 -3.39
CA LEU A 102 -8.36 -13.84 -3.51
C LEU A 102 -8.98 -12.64 -2.77
N ALA A 103 -10.28 -12.67 -2.54
CA ALA A 103 -10.98 -11.64 -1.76
C ALA A 103 -10.97 -11.92 -0.24
N HIS A 104 -10.40 -13.04 0.23
CA HIS A 104 -10.33 -13.39 1.66
C HIS A 104 -8.88 -13.38 2.14
N VAL A 105 -8.47 -12.28 2.76
CA VAL A 105 -7.09 -12.04 3.18
C VAL A 105 -6.89 -12.28 4.67
N GLU A 106 -5.71 -12.73 5.06
CA GLU A 106 -5.33 -13.05 6.44
C GLU A 106 -3.88 -12.60 6.76
N GLY A 107 -3.43 -12.76 7.99
CA GLY A 107 -2.04 -12.52 8.41
C GLY A 107 -1.63 -11.04 8.35
N HIS A 108 -2.57 -10.14 8.65
CA HIS A 108 -2.42 -8.70 8.53
C HIS A 108 -1.35 -8.15 9.48
N ARG A 109 -0.48 -7.28 8.95
CA ARG A 109 0.47 -6.51 9.76
C ARG A 109 0.85 -5.20 9.09
N VAL A 110 1.26 -4.24 9.90
CA VAL A 110 1.88 -3.01 9.39
C VAL A 110 3.22 -3.37 8.76
N LEU A 111 3.43 -2.94 7.52
CA LEU A 111 4.68 -3.08 6.78
C LEU A 111 5.53 -1.80 6.89
N LEU A 112 4.96 -0.66 6.53
CA LEU A 112 5.62 0.63 6.63
C LEU A 112 4.69 1.62 7.35
N ALA A 113 5.24 2.27 8.38
CA ALA A 113 4.66 3.45 9.01
C ALA A 113 5.45 4.71 8.61
N PRO A 114 4.89 5.92 8.70
CA PRO A 114 5.64 7.16 8.57
C PRO A 114 6.88 7.16 9.47
N ARG A 115 8.02 7.63 8.93
CA ARG A 115 9.30 7.60 9.65
C ARG A 115 10.08 8.90 9.54
N ALA A 116 9.96 9.59 8.40
CA ALA A 116 10.71 10.81 8.10
C ALA A 116 9.76 11.99 7.88
N ASP A 117 10.28 13.21 7.97
CA ASP A 117 9.48 14.45 7.85
C ASP A 117 8.69 14.54 6.55
N TRP A 118 9.26 14.04 5.44
CA TRP A 118 8.63 14.09 4.12
C TRP A 118 7.43 13.14 3.95
N GLU A 119 7.21 12.25 4.90
CA GLU A 119 6.13 11.26 4.92
C GLU A 119 5.36 11.27 6.25
N SER A 120 5.48 12.36 7.02
CA SER A 120 5.03 12.45 8.42
C SER A 120 3.52 12.26 8.62
N LEU A 121 2.69 12.50 7.62
CA LEU A 121 1.24 12.32 7.74
C LEU A 121 0.80 10.90 7.42
N LYS A 122 1.33 10.31 6.34
CA LYS A 122 0.92 8.98 5.86
C LYS A 122 1.86 8.43 4.80
N VAL A 123 1.79 7.12 4.62
CA VAL A 123 2.46 6.40 3.53
C VAL A 123 1.46 5.47 2.83
N GLY A 124 1.64 5.26 1.53
CA GLY A 124 0.78 4.36 0.76
C GLY A 124 1.56 3.70 -0.38
N ALA A 125 1.20 2.46 -0.73
CA ALA A 125 1.82 1.76 -1.83
C ALA A 125 1.57 2.51 -3.16
N GLY A 126 2.56 2.41 -4.04
CA GLY A 126 2.48 2.92 -5.41
C GLY A 126 2.20 1.79 -6.40
N ALA A 127 3.18 1.51 -7.25
CA ALA A 127 3.12 0.39 -8.20
C ALA A 127 3.26 -0.98 -7.49
N PRO A 128 2.81 -2.08 -8.13
CA PRO A 128 3.13 -3.43 -7.68
C PRO A 128 4.63 -3.62 -7.49
N PRO A 129 5.08 -4.30 -6.41
CA PRO A 129 6.50 -4.50 -6.15
C PRO A 129 7.22 -5.21 -7.30
N VAL A 130 8.43 -4.77 -7.61
CA VAL A 130 9.27 -5.35 -8.65
C VAL A 130 10.23 -6.35 -8.04
N ARG A 131 10.23 -7.59 -8.56
CA ARG A 131 11.17 -8.62 -8.10
C ARG A 131 12.58 -8.35 -8.62
N LEU A 132 13.52 -8.19 -7.69
CA LEU A 132 14.95 -8.07 -7.94
C LEU A 132 15.67 -9.33 -7.45
N PRO A 133 16.95 -9.55 -7.83
CA PRO A 133 17.71 -10.73 -7.36
C PRO A 133 17.86 -10.83 -5.83
N TYR A 134 17.77 -9.71 -5.13
CA TYR A 134 18.05 -9.59 -3.69
C TYR A 134 16.87 -9.09 -2.86
N GLY A 135 15.67 -8.96 -3.45
CA GLY A 135 14.50 -8.48 -2.72
C GLY A 135 13.37 -8.02 -3.64
N TRP A 136 12.28 -7.56 -3.06
CA TRP A 136 11.20 -6.87 -3.75
C TRP A 136 11.39 -5.37 -3.62
N LEU A 137 11.54 -4.66 -4.72
CA LEU A 137 11.52 -3.19 -4.73
C LEU A 137 10.08 -2.72 -4.64
N LEU A 138 9.73 -2.06 -3.56
CA LEU A 138 8.48 -1.35 -3.37
C LEU A 138 8.70 0.14 -3.59
N LEU A 139 7.99 0.71 -4.55
CA LEU A 139 7.83 2.15 -4.69
C LEU A 139 6.58 2.57 -3.93
N TYR A 140 6.69 3.59 -3.13
CA TYR A 140 5.59 4.06 -2.30
C TYR A 140 5.57 5.59 -2.28
N HIS A 141 4.44 6.17 -1.89
CA HIS A 141 4.35 7.61 -1.66
C HIS A 141 4.30 7.92 -0.16
N GLY A 142 4.97 8.97 0.21
CA GLY A 142 4.86 9.63 1.50
C GLY A 142 4.14 10.96 1.37
N VAL A 143 3.43 11.37 2.40
CA VAL A 143 2.69 12.63 2.46
C VAL A 143 3.10 13.41 3.67
N ALA A 144 3.40 14.69 3.46
CA ALA A 144 3.74 15.63 4.52
C ALA A 144 3.04 16.97 4.31
N PRO A 145 2.83 17.77 5.37
CA PRO A 145 2.30 19.11 5.24
C PRO A 145 3.29 20.02 4.51
N VAL A 146 2.78 20.96 3.73
CA VAL A 146 3.58 22.05 3.16
C VAL A 146 3.66 23.19 4.20
N ALA A 147 4.85 23.41 4.73
CA ALA A 147 5.04 24.43 5.76
C ALA A 147 4.64 25.82 5.27
N GLY A 148 3.89 26.55 6.09
CA GLY A 148 3.49 27.93 5.80
C GLY A 148 2.42 28.07 4.71
N SER A 149 1.83 26.99 4.19
CA SER A 149 0.74 27.07 3.22
C SER A 149 -0.56 27.56 3.84
N ASN A 150 -1.23 28.48 3.11
CA ASN A 150 -2.57 28.97 3.45
C ASN A 150 -3.41 29.06 2.16
N PRO A 151 -4.47 28.26 1.97
CA PRO A 151 -4.95 27.23 2.91
C PRO A 151 -3.95 26.09 3.12
N PRO A 152 -4.11 25.27 4.18
CA PRO A 152 -3.24 24.13 4.45
C PRO A 152 -3.14 23.19 3.25
N ALA A 153 -1.92 22.89 2.82
CA ALA A 153 -1.65 22.00 1.69
C ALA A 153 -0.76 20.83 2.13
N VAL A 154 -0.79 19.76 1.35
CA VAL A 154 0.06 18.58 1.54
C VAL A 154 0.91 18.35 0.29
N ARG A 155 2.08 17.73 0.49
CA ARG A 155 2.98 17.31 -0.58
C ARG A 155 3.10 15.81 -0.60
N TYR A 156 2.94 15.23 -1.78
CA TYR A 156 3.17 13.82 -2.06
C TYR A 156 4.54 13.65 -2.72
N SER A 157 5.35 12.78 -2.19
CA SER A 157 6.68 12.47 -2.71
C SER A 157 6.86 10.95 -2.78
N ALA A 158 7.68 10.48 -3.73
CA ALA A 158 7.95 9.06 -3.88
C ALA A 158 9.16 8.63 -3.07
N GLY A 159 9.08 7.45 -2.46
CA GLY A 159 10.17 6.75 -1.80
C GLY A 159 10.29 5.31 -2.28
N ALA A 160 11.35 4.64 -1.86
CA ALA A 160 11.61 3.25 -2.19
C ALA A 160 11.95 2.43 -0.94
N ALA A 161 11.51 1.18 -0.93
CA ALA A 161 11.91 0.19 0.05
C ALA A 161 12.28 -1.13 -0.63
N VAL A 162 13.18 -1.89 -0.03
CA VAL A 162 13.50 -3.26 -0.45
C VAL A 162 12.99 -4.19 0.63
N LEU A 163 12.16 -5.15 0.22
CA LEU A 163 11.58 -6.15 1.09
C LEU A 163 12.25 -7.50 0.82
N ASP A 164 12.23 -8.38 1.80
CA ASP A 164 12.78 -9.73 1.65
C ASP A 164 12.04 -10.52 0.56
N LEU A 165 12.77 -11.38 -0.17
CA LEU A 165 12.23 -12.14 -1.29
C LEU A 165 11.18 -13.17 -0.89
N GLU A 166 11.41 -13.85 0.21
CA GLU A 166 10.53 -14.93 0.68
C GLU A 166 9.50 -14.40 1.68
N GLN A 167 9.94 -13.55 2.61
CA GLN A 167 9.12 -12.97 3.67
C GLN A 167 9.02 -11.45 3.51
N PRO A 168 8.21 -10.93 2.57
CA PRO A 168 8.16 -9.51 2.23
C PRO A 168 7.63 -8.60 3.34
N ALA A 169 7.16 -9.17 4.46
CA ALA A 169 6.92 -8.41 5.68
C ALA A 169 8.22 -7.91 6.35
N THR A 170 9.38 -8.43 5.93
CA THR A 170 10.70 -7.98 6.39
C THR A 170 11.22 -6.88 5.47
N VAL A 171 11.39 -5.68 6.02
CA VAL A 171 11.97 -4.54 5.30
C VAL A 171 13.48 -4.58 5.44
N LEU A 172 14.19 -4.82 4.33
CA LEU A 172 15.65 -4.88 4.28
C LEU A 172 16.27 -3.49 4.18
N TYR A 173 15.62 -2.59 3.44
CA TYR A 173 16.08 -1.22 3.22
C TYR A 173 14.89 -0.29 2.97
N ARG A 174 15.04 0.98 3.33
CA ARG A 174 14.08 2.06 3.03
C ARG A 174 14.84 3.36 2.84
N THR A 175 14.54 4.10 1.79
CA THR A 175 15.18 5.40 1.52
C THR A 175 14.88 6.39 2.65
N PRO A 176 15.91 7.10 3.18
CA PRO A 176 15.69 8.10 4.22
C PRO A 176 15.14 9.43 3.67
N ARG A 177 15.28 9.65 2.36
CA ARG A 177 14.80 10.82 1.63
C ARG A 177 13.95 10.37 0.45
N PRO A 178 13.04 11.21 -0.04
CA PRO A 178 12.28 10.89 -1.25
C PRO A 178 13.24 10.72 -2.44
N ILE A 179 12.87 9.84 -3.35
CA ILE A 179 13.56 9.65 -4.64
C ILE A 179 13.03 10.61 -5.72
N LEU A 180 11.77 11.06 -5.55
CA LEU A 180 11.14 12.09 -6.39
C LEU A 180 10.28 13.01 -5.52
N THR A 181 10.33 14.30 -5.83
CA THR A 181 9.48 15.34 -5.22
C THR A 181 8.85 16.19 -6.32
N PRO A 182 7.71 16.86 -6.07
CA PRO A 182 7.10 17.75 -7.05
C PRO A 182 7.99 18.98 -7.31
N GLU A 183 8.60 19.06 -8.50
CA GLU A 183 9.53 20.12 -8.88
C GLU A 183 9.06 20.90 -10.09
N THR A 184 8.36 20.26 -11.03
CA THR A 184 7.89 20.87 -12.26
C THR A 184 6.54 21.59 -12.07
N PRO A 185 6.21 22.61 -12.88
CA PRO A 185 4.93 23.31 -12.77
C PRO A 185 3.69 22.40 -12.83
N PRO A 186 3.62 21.36 -13.69
CA PRO A 186 2.49 20.42 -13.69
C PRO A 186 2.35 19.60 -12.40
N GLU A 187 3.46 19.31 -11.72
CA GLU A 187 3.45 18.57 -10.45
C GLU A 187 3.06 19.46 -9.27
N GLN A 188 3.30 20.77 -9.39
CA GLN A 188 3.01 21.75 -8.35
C GLN A 188 1.62 22.38 -8.47
N ALA A 189 0.96 22.23 -9.62
CA ALA A 189 -0.38 22.80 -9.88
C ALA A 189 -1.31 21.72 -10.44
N GLY A 190 -2.57 21.72 -9.99
CA GLY A 190 -3.58 20.75 -10.44
C GLY A 190 -4.75 20.70 -9.46
N VAL A 191 -5.63 19.72 -9.64
CA VAL A 191 -6.75 19.48 -8.71
C VAL A 191 -6.22 19.17 -7.30
N VAL A 192 -5.14 18.39 -7.22
CA VAL A 192 -4.35 18.23 -6.00
C VAL A 192 -2.94 18.73 -6.33
N PRO A 193 -2.52 19.86 -5.77
CA PRO A 193 -1.19 20.42 -6.01
C PRO A 193 -0.11 19.65 -5.23
N HIS A 194 1.15 19.82 -5.66
CA HIS A 194 2.33 19.24 -5.02
C HIS A 194 2.33 17.71 -4.96
N VAL A 195 2.10 17.07 -6.11
CA VAL A 195 1.98 15.59 -6.19
C VAL A 195 2.99 15.00 -7.16
N VAL A 196 3.80 14.04 -6.64
CA VAL A 196 4.43 12.97 -7.40
C VAL A 196 3.91 11.65 -6.85
N PHE A 197 3.33 10.81 -7.70
CA PHE A 197 2.70 9.56 -7.30
C PHE A 197 3.19 8.40 -8.17
N PRO A 198 3.97 7.44 -7.64
CA PRO A 198 4.51 6.33 -8.42
C PRO A 198 3.41 5.30 -8.71
N THR A 199 2.76 5.37 -9.87
CA THR A 199 1.61 4.54 -10.23
C THR A 199 1.96 3.28 -11.00
N ALA A 200 3.12 3.28 -11.68
CA ALA A 200 3.56 2.16 -12.50
C ALA A 200 5.08 2.07 -12.51
N THR A 201 5.59 0.91 -12.95
CA THR A 201 7.00 0.68 -13.21
C THR A 201 7.13 -0.05 -14.52
N ASP A 202 8.09 0.35 -15.36
CA ASP A 202 8.43 -0.37 -16.59
C ASP A 202 9.89 -0.82 -16.53
N ARG A 203 10.09 -2.13 -16.69
CA ARG A 203 11.42 -2.74 -16.66
C ARG A 203 12.03 -2.75 -18.04
N ARG A 204 13.07 -1.97 -18.24
CA ARG A 204 13.82 -1.85 -19.48
C ARG A 204 15.04 -2.77 -19.49
N ALA A 205 15.62 -2.95 -20.67
CA ALA A 205 16.90 -3.63 -20.83
C ALA A 205 18.03 -2.91 -20.04
N GLY A 206 19.08 -3.65 -19.66
CA GLY A 206 20.24 -3.08 -18.96
C GLY A 206 19.98 -2.71 -17.49
N HIS A 207 19.05 -3.39 -16.81
CA HIS A 207 18.68 -3.18 -15.40
C HIS A 207 18.07 -1.80 -15.08
N ARG A 208 17.58 -1.09 -16.09
CA ARG A 208 16.87 0.18 -15.92
C ARG A 208 15.41 -0.10 -15.51
N LEU A 209 14.91 0.74 -14.62
CA LEU A 209 13.51 0.81 -14.21
C LEU A 209 13.01 2.23 -14.45
N ASP A 210 11.99 2.38 -15.28
CA ASP A 210 11.29 3.65 -15.49
C ASP A 210 10.08 3.75 -14.53
N LEU A 211 9.83 4.93 -14.01
CA LEU A 211 8.76 5.28 -13.07
C LEU A 211 7.72 6.16 -13.75
#